data_a3e68e759004e144c75b911abcd08d98
#
_entry.id   a3e68e759004e144c75b911abcd08d98
#
_cell.length_a   1.000
_cell.length_b   1.000
_cell.length_c   1.000
_cell.angle_alpha   90.00
_cell.angle_beta   90.00
_cell.angle_gamma   90.00
#
_symmetry.space_group_name_H-M   'P 1'
#
loop_
_entity.id
_entity.type
_entity.pdbx_description
1 polymer ?
#
loop_
_entity_poly.entity_id
_entity_poly.type
_entity_poly.pdbx_seq_one_letter_code
_entity_poly.pdbx_strand_id
1 'polypeptide(L)'
;MTLDQIQEGKFIIFSHYATTGACEELRDWLVGLNVREVVYVAFPFGSNPDRFIRTDVYRAGRLFKTTRSLFRIRLPEPLGYAKDFLYAITYAMRLARGADLLVAGDNLLSWAGSLARPFARIKTVAYYMIDYTPVRYGNRFLNSLYYWVDRQAACRADVVWPLTEEMIQARFAAGRLNPGRVRWTVVPYGCHVVSGVSFEVRNVVYLGDIVQSKGADLFIPFANALRRIVPDFRFTIIGGGRDLANLKAAVEQAGLRDQVTFHGFVASIDDVVALVARGGVAIAPYDPADANSFTFYSDPGKVKVYLGCGLPVVLTDVPPIARVLAREGAGRIARYDATDLAETVASVMRSAEYPAIRTRAASMGSEYEWTRVFETTFAQLDSQAGFQNPGNAKEFTR
;
A
#
# COMPACT_ATOMS: atom_id res chain seq x y z
N MET A 1 -20.90 9.42 3.01
CA MET A 1 -21.79 9.34 1.83
C MET A 1 -22.57 8.04 1.91
N THR A 2 -23.88 8.10 1.63
CA THR A 2 -24.70 6.88 1.50
C THR A 2 -24.41 6.16 0.19
N LEU A 3 -24.81 4.88 0.06
CA LEU A 3 -24.61 4.12 -1.17
C LEU A 3 -25.25 4.81 -2.38
N ASP A 4 -26.48 5.34 -2.24
CA ASP A 4 -27.18 6.05 -3.30
C ASP A 4 -26.40 7.31 -3.75
N GLN A 5 -25.87 8.07 -2.78
CA GLN A 5 -25.03 9.25 -3.07
C GLN A 5 -23.74 8.87 -3.81
N ILE A 6 -23.16 7.69 -3.51
CA ILE A 6 -21.98 7.17 -4.19
C ILE A 6 -22.37 6.78 -5.62
N GLN A 7 -23.46 6.02 -5.82
CA GLN A 7 -23.88 5.56 -7.14
C GLN A 7 -24.24 6.72 -8.09
N GLU A 8 -24.90 7.77 -7.59
CA GLU A 8 -25.23 8.98 -8.35
C GLU A 8 -24.06 9.97 -8.48
N GLY A 9 -22.94 9.65 -7.87
CA GLY A 9 -21.77 10.51 -7.78
C GLY A 9 -20.94 10.57 -9.06
N LYS A 10 -20.09 11.62 -9.13
CA LYS A 10 -19.00 11.75 -10.09
C LYS A 10 -17.69 11.79 -9.33
N PHE A 11 -16.80 10.84 -9.62
CA PHE A 11 -15.52 10.66 -8.93
C PHE A 11 -14.35 10.80 -9.89
N ILE A 12 -13.32 11.49 -9.45
CA ILE A 12 -12.07 11.65 -10.20
C ILE A 12 -10.94 11.07 -9.35
N ILE A 13 -10.12 10.24 -9.97
CA ILE A 13 -8.96 9.63 -9.32
C ILE A 13 -7.72 9.99 -10.12
N PHE A 14 -6.78 10.68 -9.49
CA PHE A 14 -5.47 10.97 -10.01
C PHE A 14 -4.44 10.06 -9.35
N SER A 15 -3.72 9.30 -10.15
CA SER A 15 -2.68 8.40 -9.68
C SER A 15 -1.43 8.53 -10.54
N HIS A 16 -0.25 8.37 -9.94
CA HIS A 16 0.90 7.97 -10.69
C HIS A 16 0.73 6.48 -11.05
N TYR A 17 0.96 6.15 -12.31
CA TYR A 17 0.64 4.82 -12.84
C TYR A 17 1.27 3.70 -12.01
N ALA A 18 0.42 2.86 -11.46
CA ALA A 18 0.78 1.59 -10.87
C ALA A 18 -0.10 0.48 -11.49
N THR A 19 0.39 -0.74 -11.53
CA THR A 19 -0.40 -1.90 -11.98
C THR A 19 -1.44 -2.31 -10.94
N THR A 20 -1.08 -2.14 -9.68
CA THR A 20 -1.94 -2.43 -8.52
C THR A 20 -1.61 -1.43 -7.43
N GLY A 21 -2.62 -0.84 -6.83
CA GLY A 21 -2.45 0.15 -5.77
C GLY A 21 -3.79 0.64 -5.23
N ALA A 22 -3.76 1.39 -4.16
CA ALA A 22 -4.98 1.85 -3.49
C ALA A 22 -5.90 2.73 -4.37
N CYS A 23 -5.33 3.48 -5.30
CA CYS A 23 -6.10 4.29 -6.25
C CYS A 23 -6.77 3.44 -7.33
N GLU A 24 -6.11 2.39 -7.79
CA GLU A 24 -6.64 1.42 -8.74
C GLU A 24 -7.77 0.62 -8.11
N GLU A 25 -7.59 0.15 -6.89
CA GLU A 25 -8.62 -0.57 -6.12
C GLU A 25 -9.85 0.32 -5.85
N LEU A 26 -9.63 1.61 -5.53
CA LEU A 26 -10.72 2.57 -5.39
C LEU A 26 -11.50 2.74 -6.69
N ARG A 27 -10.80 2.84 -7.84
CA ARG A 27 -11.45 2.87 -9.17
C ARG A 27 -12.31 1.64 -9.37
N ASP A 28 -11.75 0.44 -9.13
CA ASP A 28 -12.43 -0.82 -9.40
C ASP A 28 -13.62 -1.03 -8.48
N TRP A 29 -13.51 -0.64 -7.21
CA TRP A 29 -14.63 -0.63 -6.28
C TRP A 29 -15.76 0.29 -6.73
N LEU A 30 -15.48 1.54 -7.11
CA LEU A 30 -16.48 2.48 -7.62
C LEU A 30 -17.12 2.00 -8.93
N VAL A 31 -16.33 1.41 -9.82
CA VAL A 31 -16.82 0.81 -11.06
C VAL A 31 -17.74 -0.38 -10.76
N GLY A 32 -17.38 -1.23 -9.80
CA GLY A 32 -18.19 -2.35 -9.33
C GLY A 32 -19.55 -1.94 -8.75
N LEU A 33 -19.62 -0.76 -8.13
CA LEU A 33 -20.86 -0.17 -7.62
C LEU A 33 -21.75 0.47 -8.71
N ASN A 34 -21.35 0.40 -9.98
CA ASN A 34 -22.06 1.02 -11.12
C ASN A 34 -22.25 2.55 -10.98
N VAL A 35 -21.26 3.23 -10.40
CA VAL A 35 -21.28 4.68 -10.19
C VAL A 35 -21.52 5.42 -11.50
N ARG A 36 -22.29 6.52 -11.44
CA ARG A 36 -22.66 7.34 -12.60
C ARG A 36 -21.47 7.71 -13.48
N GLU A 37 -20.40 8.24 -12.90
CA GLU A 37 -19.16 8.56 -13.64
C GLU A 37 -17.92 8.45 -12.76
N VAL A 38 -16.95 7.63 -13.20
CA VAL A 38 -15.61 7.54 -12.63
C VAL A 38 -14.60 7.89 -13.71
N VAL A 39 -13.72 8.86 -13.41
CA VAL A 39 -12.62 9.25 -14.30
C VAL A 39 -11.32 8.93 -13.61
N TYR A 40 -10.57 7.99 -14.17
CA TYR A 40 -9.26 7.62 -13.68
C TYR A 40 -8.17 8.20 -14.58
N VAL A 41 -7.25 8.98 -14.03
CA VAL A 41 -6.15 9.61 -14.75
C VAL A 41 -4.83 9.10 -14.20
N ALA A 42 -4.12 8.31 -15.01
CA ALA A 42 -2.83 7.73 -14.68
C ALA A 42 -1.71 8.56 -15.30
N PHE A 43 -0.88 9.15 -14.45
CA PHE A 43 0.31 9.89 -14.84
C PHE A 43 1.52 8.94 -14.92
N PRO A 44 2.37 9.04 -15.94
CA PRO A 44 3.58 8.22 -16.05
C PRO A 44 4.57 8.61 -14.96
N PHE A 45 5.12 7.63 -14.24
CA PHE A 45 6.07 7.85 -13.15
C PHE A 45 7.37 7.08 -13.36
N GLY A 46 8.50 7.74 -13.13
CA GLY A 46 9.83 7.12 -13.02
C GLY A 46 10.22 6.23 -14.21
N SER A 47 10.37 4.95 -13.96
CA SER A 47 10.77 3.93 -14.91
C SER A 47 9.65 3.36 -15.77
N ASN A 48 8.43 3.89 -15.67
CA ASN A 48 7.31 3.40 -16.47
C ASN A 48 7.66 3.52 -17.99
N PRO A 49 7.52 2.46 -18.78
CA PRO A 49 7.72 2.51 -20.22
C PRO A 49 6.72 3.43 -20.92
N ASP A 50 5.51 3.56 -20.36
CA ASP A 50 4.49 4.48 -20.88
C ASP A 50 4.90 5.93 -20.58
N ARG A 51 4.85 6.77 -21.61
CA ARG A 51 5.27 8.19 -21.54
C ARG A 51 4.10 9.16 -21.70
N PHE A 52 2.89 8.63 -21.70
CA PHE A 52 1.67 9.40 -21.90
C PHE A 52 0.78 9.30 -20.65
N ILE A 53 0.01 10.36 -20.42
CA ILE A 53 -1.03 10.33 -19.40
C ILE A 53 -2.21 9.55 -20.01
N ARG A 54 -2.63 8.50 -19.32
CA ARG A 54 -3.80 7.70 -19.68
C ARG A 54 -5.01 8.21 -18.91
N THR A 55 -6.14 8.34 -19.58
CA THR A 55 -7.41 8.68 -18.95
C THR A 55 -8.46 7.66 -19.35
N ASP A 56 -9.04 7.00 -18.37
CA ASP A 56 -10.16 6.08 -18.52
C ASP A 56 -11.40 6.70 -17.89
N VAL A 57 -12.47 6.73 -18.65
CA VAL A 57 -13.79 7.20 -18.21
C VAL A 57 -14.72 6.02 -18.14
N TYR A 58 -15.30 5.78 -16.97
CA TYR A 58 -16.30 4.75 -16.74
C TYR A 58 -17.65 5.41 -16.48
N ARG A 59 -18.73 4.81 -17.00
CA ARG A 59 -20.10 5.23 -16.75
C ARG A 59 -20.97 4.03 -16.44
N ALA A 60 -21.70 4.09 -15.33
CA ALA A 60 -22.55 3.01 -14.86
C ALA A 60 -21.82 1.65 -14.91
N GLY A 61 -20.62 1.59 -14.32
CA GLY A 61 -19.81 0.39 -14.22
C GLY A 61 -19.07 -0.06 -15.50
N ARG A 62 -19.20 0.65 -16.62
CA ARG A 62 -18.60 0.24 -17.90
C ARG A 62 -17.58 1.24 -18.40
N LEU A 63 -16.47 0.75 -18.93
CA LEU A 63 -15.49 1.58 -19.61
C LEU A 63 -16.13 2.23 -20.86
N PHE A 64 -16.31 3.55 -20.78
CA PHE A 64 -16.89 4.33 -21.86
C PHE A 64 -15.83 4.83 -22.85
N LYS A 65 -14.67 5.27 -22.36
CA LYS A 65 -13.64 5.88 -23.19
C LYS A 65 -12.27 5.79 -22.54
N THR A 66 -11.25 5.45 -23.34
CA THR A 66 -9.83 5.60 -22.98
C THR A 66 -9.20 6.66 -23.89
N THR A 67 -8.45 7.59 -23.30
CA THR A 67 -7.66 8.57 -24.05
C THR A 67 -6.23 8.62 -23.56
N ARG A 68 -5.31 9.04 -24.43
CA ARG A 68 -3.88 9.19 -24.12
C ARG A 68 -3.43 10.59 -24.50
N SER A 69 -2.58 11.20 -23.69
CA SER A 69 -2.01 12.50 -24.02
C SER A 69 -1.11 12.41 -25.25
N LEU A 70 -1.03 13.48 -26.02
CA LEU A 70 -0.15 13.56 -27.19
C LEU A 70 1.32 13.75 -26.81
N PHE A 71 1.56 14.27 -25.60
CA PHE A 71 2.92 14.55 -25.12
C PHE A 71 3.62 13.27 -24.67
N ARG A 72 4.66 12.88 -25.39
CA ARG A 72 5.42 11.63 -25.19
C ARG A 72 6.91 11.85 -24.94
N ILE A 73 7.33 13.09 -24.70
CA ILE A 73 8.75 13.42 -24.52
C ILE A 73 9.18 13.05 -23.11
N ARG A 74 10.32 12.36 -22.98
CA ARG A 74 10.95 12.09 -21.69
C ARG A 74 11.65 13.36 -21.24
N LEU A 75 11.19 13.93 -20.17
CA LEU A 75 11.81 15.09 -19.54
C LEU A 75 12.70 14.63 -18.37
N PRO A 76 13.74 15.40 -18.02
CA PRO A 76 14.39 15.25 -16.71
C PRO A 76 13.35 15.30 -15.59
N GLU A 77 13.60 14.55 -14.52
CA GLU A 77 12.62 14.30 -13.46
C GLU A 77 11.94 15.57 -12.91
N PRO A 78 12.66 16.68 -12.58
CA PRO A 78 12.01 17.90 -12.09
C PRO A 78 11.06 18.55 -13.10
N LEU A 79 11.44 18.52 -14.40
CA LEU A 79 10.58 19.05 -15.47
C LEU A 79 9.39 18.12 -15.75
N GLY A 80 9.58 16.82 -15.54
CA GLY A 80 8.50 15.82 -15.55
C GLY A 80 7.42 16.14 -14.52
N TYR A 81 7.82 16.38 -13.28
CA TYR A 81 6.91 16.78 -12.22
C TYR A 81 6.19 18.09 -12.49
N ALA A 82 6.90 19.12 -12.99
CA ALA A 82 6.28 20.38 -13.37
C ALA A 82 5.25 20.19 -14.49
N LYS A 83 5.56 19.37 -15.48
CA LYS A 83 4.64 18.99 -16.55
C LYS A 83 3.39 18.29 -15.97
N ASP A 84 3.57 17.28 -15.13
CA ASP A 84 2.46 16.49 -14.56
C ASP A 84 1.57 17.37 -13.69
N PHE A 85 2.15 18.31 -12.95
CA PHE A 85 1.41 19.31 -12.18
C PHE A 85 0.50 20.19 -13.06
N LEU A 86 1.03 20.74 -14.15
CA LEU A 86 0.26 21.57 -15.09
C LEU A 86 -0.84 20.76 -15.80
N TYR A 87 -0.51 19.53 -16.21
CA TYR A 87 -1.50 18.63 -16.79
C TYR A 87 -2.59 18.29 -15.77
N ALA A 88 -2.23 17.99 -14.51
CA ALA A 88 -3.21 17.67 -13.46
C ALA A 88 -4.20 18.82 -13.23
N ILE A 89 -3.73 20.10 -13.21
CA ILE A 89 -4.62 21.27 -13.16
C ILE A 89 -5.55 21.28 -14.38
N THR A 90 -4.99 21.11 -15.57
CA THR A 90 -5.76 21.14 -16.82
C THR A 90 -6.80 20.01 -16.88
N TYR A 91 -6.43 18.81 -16.48
CA TYR A 91 -7.33 17.65 -16.42
C TYR A 91 -8.41 17.85 -15.35
N ALA A 92 -8.04 18.39 -14.16
CA ALA A 92 -9.02 18.71 -13.13
C ALA A 92 -10.05 19.75 -13.63
N MET A 93 -9.62 20.81 -14.30
CA MET A 93 -10.55 21.83 -14.85
C MET A 93 -11.47 21.28 -15.94
N ARG A 94 -10.98 20.33 -16.76
CA ARG A 94 -11.76 19.80 -17.90
C ARG A 94 -12.63 18.61 -17.53
N LEU A 95 -12.11 17.68 -16.74
CA LEU A 95 -12.73 16.38 -16.47
C LEU A 95 -13.43 16.34 -15.11
N ALA A 96 -12.90 17.07 -14.11
CA ALA A 96 -13.45 17.05 -12.76
C ALA A 96 -14.55 18.10 -12.52
N ARG A 97 -15.05 18.75 -13.58
CA ARG A 97 -16.08 19.77 -13.41
C ARG A 97 -17.34 19.20 -12.78
N GLY A 98 -17.70 19.76 -11.61
CA GLY A 98 -18.84 19.32 -10.81
C GLY A 98 -18.65 17.95 -10.17
N ALA A 99 -17.40 17.49 -9.99
CA ALA A 99 -17.13 16.24 -9.30
C ALA A 99 -17.49 16.33 -7.82
N ASP A 100 -18.02 15.25 -7.28
CA ASP A 100 -18.34 15.12 -5.85
C ASP A 100 -17.05 14.91 -5.03
N LEU A 101 -16.12 14.12 -5.57
CA LEU A 101 -14.83 13.84 -4.94
C LEU A 101 -13.74 13.72 -6.00
N LEU A 102 -12.59 14.37 -5.73
CA LEU A 102 -11.32 14.11 -6.39
C LEU A 102 -10.37 13.50 -5.39
N VAL A 103 -9.89 12.29 -5.68
CA VAL A 103 -8.86 11.60 -4.90
C VAL A 103 -7.55 11.66 -5.66
N ALA A 104 -6.49 12.08 -5.00
CA ALA A 104 -5.15 12.11 -5.58
C ALA A 104 -4.17 11.28 -4.74
N GLY A 105 -3.50 10.31 -5.37
CA GLY A 105 -2.62 9.34 -4.73
C GLY A 105 -1.22 9.87 -4.37
N ASP A 106 -0.97 11.16 -4.55
CA ASP A 106 0.27 11.82 -4.15
C ASP A 106 0.08 13.32 -3.90
N ASN A 107 1.11 13.93 -3.33
CA ASN A 107 1.09 15.33 -2.93
C ASN A 107 0.99 16.31 -4.12
N LEU A 108 1.67 16.04 -5.23
CA LEU A 108 1.70 16.94 -6.37
C LEU A 108 0.34 17.02 -7.06
N LEU A 109 -0.27 15.86 -7.29
CA LEU A 109 -1.59 15.74 -7.93
C LEU A 109 -2.71 16.27 -7.02
N SER A 110 -2.58 16.07 -5.70
CA SER A 110 -3.51 16.63 -4.71
C SER A 110 -3.47 18.15 -4.68
N TRP A 111 -2.28 18.72 -4.68
CA TRP A 111 -2.13 20.17 -4.73
C TRP A 111 -2.70 20.76 -6.02
N ALA A 112 -2.42 20.13 -7.17
CA ALA A 112 -2.99 20.52 -8.46
C ALA A 112 -4.54 20.48 -8.47
N GLY A 113 -5.12 19.40 -7.94
CA GLY A 113 -6.57 19.24 -7.79
C GLY A 113 -7.19 20.33 -6.89
N SER A 114 -6.52 20.64 -5.77
CA SER A 114 -6.95 21.67 -4.83
C SER A 114 -6.94 23.09 -5.46
N LEU A 115 -5.93 23.38 -6.30
CA LEU A 115 -5.87 24.65 -7.03
C LEU A 115 -6.95 24.75 -8.11
N ALA A 116 -7.26 23.66 -8.78
CA ALA A 116 -8.31 23.62 -9.80
C ALA A 116 -9.74 23.65 -9.21
N ARG A 117 -9.90 23.24 -7.94
CA ARG A 117 -11.18 23.06 -7.25
C ARG A 117 -12.18 24.22 -7.45
N PRO A 118 -11.85 25.51 -7.20
CA PRO A 118 -12.83 26.59 -7.33
C PRO A 118 -13.31 26.76 -8.77
N PHE A 119 -12.44 26.55 -9.75
CA PHE A 119 -12.75 26.72 -11.17
C PHE A 119 -13.54 25.54 -11.74
N ALA A 120 -13.22 24.33 -11.29
CA ALA A 120 -13.88 23.09 -11.70
C ALA A 120 -15.13 22.77 -10.84
N ARG A 121 -15.39 23.52 -9.77
CA ARG A 121 -16.49 23.26 -8.82
C ARG A 121 -16.45 21.85 -8.24
N ILE A 122 -15.27 21.38 -7.87
CA ILE A 122 -15.08 20.10 -7.18
C ILE A 122 -15.55 20.28 -5.74
N LYS A 123 -16.44 19.40 -5.26
CA LYS A 123 -16.98 19.52 -3.90
C LYS A 123 -15.92 19.19 -2.84
N THR A 124 -15.23 18.06 -3.01
CA THR A 124 -14.25 17.57 -2.04
C THR A 124 -12.97 17.12 -2.74
N VAL A 125 -11.83 17.47 -2.17
CA VAL A 125 -10.51 16.95 -2.60
C VAL A 125 -9.92 16.15 -1.45
N ALA A 126 -9.61 14.87 -1.71
CA ALA A 126 -8.93 13.97 -0.80
C ALA A 126 -7.48 13.75 -1.24
N TYR A 127 -6.55 13.97 -0.34
CA TYR A 127 -5.14 13.61 -0.53
C TYR A 127 -4.90 12.21 0.04
N TYR A 128 -4.81 11.19 -0.80
CA TYR A 128 -4.44 9.84 -0.38
C TYR A 128 -2.92 9.76 -0.23
N MET A 129 -2.46 9.77 1.01
CA MET A 129 -1.05 9.83 1.39
C MET A 129 -0.50 8.41 1.51
N ILE A 130 0.13 7.93 0.41
CA ILE A 130 0.51 6.51 0.27
C ILE A 130 1.89 6.23 0.87
N ASP A 131 2.80 7.21 0.87
CA ASP A 131 4.16 7.00 1.35
C ASP A 131 4.67 8.14 2.26
N TYR A 132 5.67 7.80 3.08
CA TYR A 132 6.45 8.76 3.85
C TYR A 132 7.85 8.22 4.12
N THR A 133 8.83 9.08 4.01
CA THR A 133 10.19 8.86 4.50
C THR A 133 10.73 10.17 5.06
N PRO A 134 11.45 10.16 6.18
CA PRO A 134 12.04 11.38 6.75
C PRO A 134 12.99 12.11 5.80
N VAL A 135 13.70 11.38 4.94
CA VAL A 135 14.63 11.93 3.94
C VAL A 135 14.36 11.24 2.61
N ARG A 136 13.72 11.98 1.67
CA ARG A 136 13.39 11.44 0.36
C ARG A 136 14.54 11.57 -0.66
N TYR A 137 15.26 12.66 -0.58
CA TYR A 137 16.37 12.99 -1.50
C TYR A 137 17.65 13.25 -0.72
N GLY A 138 18.79 12.86 -1.27
CA GLY A 138 20.11 13.20 -0.71
C GLY A 138 20.42 14.73 -0.73
N ASN A 139 19.67 15.51 -1.50
CA ASN A 139 19.80 16.96 -1.60
C ASN A 139 18.82 17.66 -0.67
N ARG A 140 19.33 18.50 0.25
CA ARG A 140 18.52 19.22 1.24
C ARG A 140 17.51 20.20 0.63
N PHE A 141 17.87 20.85 -0.49
CA PHE A 141 16.95 21.75 -1.19
C PHE A 141 15.77 20.98 -1.81
N LEU A 142 16.05 19.87 -2.49
CA LEU A 142 15.00 19.02 -3.06
C LEU A 142 14.09 18.43 -1.97
N ASN A 143 14.65 18.05 -0.83
CA ASN A 143 13.83 17.61 0.31
C ASN A 143 12.94 18.74 0.83
N SER A 144 13.47 19.95 0.98
CA SER A 144 12.68 21.09 1.45
C SER A 144 11.55 21.42 0.47
N LEU A 145 11.83 21.39 -0.83
CA LEU A 145 10.83 21.60 -1.88
C LEU A 145 9.74 20.49 -1.84
N TYR A 146 10.15 19.22 -1.71
CA TYR A 146 9.22 18.11 -1.60
C TYR A 146 8.25 18.28 -0.42
N TYR A 147 8.79 18.60 0.76
CA TYR A 147 7.95 18.81 1.95
C TYR A 147 7.14 20.10 1.91
N TRP A 148 7.61 21.11 1.19
CA TRP A 148 6.79 22.29 0.93
C TRP A 148 5.58 21.94 0.06
N VAL A 149 5.77 21.16 -1.02
CA VAL A 149 4.67 20.63 -1.87
C VAL A 149 3.72 19.75 -1.06
N ASP A 150 4.25 18.84 -0.24
CA ASP A 150 3.45 17.96 0.64
C ASP A 150 2.58 18.77 1.60
N ARG A 151 3.15 19.83 2.19
CA ARG A 151 2.41 20.78 3.03
C ARG A 151 1.32 21.54 2.27
N GLN A 152 1.61 21.99 1.02
CA GLN A 152 0.59 22.66 0.21
C GLN A 152 -0.57 21.71 -0.10
N ALA A 153 -0.29 20.47 -0.43
CA ALA A 153 -1.28 19.44 -0.68
C ALA A 153 -2.15 19.17 0.55
N ALA A 154 -1.51 18.82 1.67
CA ALA A 154 -2.21 18.45 2.89
C ALA A 154 -3.05 19.59 3.50
N CYS A 155 -2.54 20.85 3.46
CA CYS A 155 -3.27 22.00 4.01
C CYS A 155 -4.40 22.53 3.12
N ARG A 156 -4.45 22.14 1.85
CA ARG A 156 -5.48 22.58 0.88
C ARG A 156 -6.49 21.51 0.54
N ALA A 157 -6.15 20.26 0.75
CA ALA A 157 -7.12 19.18 0.65
C ALA A 157 -8.20 19.33 1.73
N ASP A 158 -9.42 18.92 1.43
CA ASP A 158 -10.51 18.90 2.42
C ASP A 158 -10.31 17.78 3.44
N VAL A 159 -9.62 16.71 3.02
CA VAL A 159 -9.26 15.58 3.87
C VAL A 159 -7.95 14.94 3.38
N VAL A 160 -7.15 14.48 4.33
CA VAL A 160 -5.96 13.66 4.07
C VAL A 160 -6.24 12.24 4.52
N TRP A 161 -5.90 11.26 3.68
CA TRP A 161 -6.04 9.84 3.93
C TRP A 161 -4.64 9.20 4.06
N PRO A 162 -3.97 9.27 5.22
CA PRO A 162 -2.73 8.52 5.43
C PRO A 162 -3.04 7.03 5.53
N LEU A 163 -2.10 6.18 5.07
CA LEU A 163 -2.22 4.73 5.23
C LEU A 163 -2.11 4.28 6.69
N THR A 164 -1.32 5.01 7.50
CA THR A 164 -1.13 4.74 8.93
C THR A 164 -1.18 6.02 9.73
N GLU A 165 -1.50 5.91 11.02
CA GLU A 165 -1.45 7.06 11.93
C GLU A 165 -0.02 7.56 12.11
N GLU A 166 0.96 6.65 12.20
CA GLU A 166 2.38 6.97 12.33
C GLU A 166 2.88 7.84 11.18
N MET A 167 2.34 7.64 9.98
CA MET A 167 2.69 8.42 8.79
C MET A 167 2.33 9.89 8.93
N ILE A 168 1.17 10.21 9.47
CA ILE A 168 0.73 11.60 9.68
C ILE A 168 1.36 12.20 10.95
N GLN A 169 1.47 11.43 12.02
CA GLN A 169 2.09 11.85 13.27
C GLN A 169 3.57 12.19 13.09
N ALA A 170 4.30 11.40 12.28
CA ALA A 170 5.69 11.72 11.96
C ALA A 170 5.85 13.09 11.25
N ARG A 171 4.88 13.48 10.40
CA ARG A 171 4.87 14.81 9.78
C ARG A 171 4.58 15.92 10.77
N PHE A 172 3.69 15.70 11.72
CA PHE A 172 3.40 16.64 12.80
C PHE A 172 4.61 16.82 13.71
N ALA A 173 5.21 15.71 14.16
CA ALA A 173 6.41 15.72 15.02
C ALA A 173 7.61 16.41 14.35
N ALA A 174 7.77 16.25 13.03
CA ALA A 174 8.81 16.93 12.26
C ALA A 174 8.52 18.42 11.98
N GLY A 175 7.40 18.97 12.48
CA GLY A 175 6.98 20.36 12.23
C GLY A 175 6.63 20.65 10.75
N ARG A 176 6.42 19.60 9.94
CA ARG A 176 6.13 19.72 8.51
C ARG A 176 4.67 20.07 8.24
N LEU A 177 3.78 19.58 9.06
CA LEU A 177 2.35 19.89 9.04
C LEU A 177 1.92 20.48 10.40
N ASN A 178 0.90 21.33 10.35
CA ASN A 178 0.23 21.82 11.56
C ASN A 178 -1.02 20.97 11.80
N PRO A 179 -1.11 20.25 12.92
CA PRO A 179 -2.29 19.42 13.24
C PRO A 179 -3.61 20.20 13.12
N GLY A 180 -3.68 21.44 13.60
CA GLY A 180 -4.90 22.29 13.57
C GLY A 180 -5.36 22.72 12.18
N ARG A 181 -4.60 22.42 11.11
CA ARG A 181 -4.91 22.81 9.73
C ARG A 181 -5.18 21.63 8.80
N VAL A 182 -5.08 20.40 9.29
CA VAL A 182 -5.20 19.19 8.47
C VAL A 182 -6.29 18.31 9.06
N ARG A 183 -7.37 18.10 8.30
CA ARG A 183 -8.36 17.06 8.59
C ARG A 183 -7.87 15.75 8.02
N TRP A 184 -7.86 14.71 8.81
CA TRP A 184 -7.36 13.42 8.35
C TRP A 184 -8.14 12.24 8.95
N THR A 185 -8.14 11.14 8.24
CA THR A 185 -8.59 9.83 8.72
C THR A 185 -7.71 8.76 8.09
N VAL A 186 -7.36 7.74 8.85
CA VAL A 186 -6.56 6.63 8.34
C VAL A 186 -7.39 5.83 7.33
N VAL A 187 -6.82 5.65 6.14
CA VAL A 187 -7.37 4.78 5.10
C VAL A 187 -6.29 3.74 4.78
N PRO A 188 -6.31 2.58 5.46
CA PRO A 188 -5.25 1.59 5.35
C PRO A 188 -5.21 0.96 3.95
N TYR A 189 -4.08 0.33 3.63
CA TYR A 189 -4.02 -0.55 2.47
C TYR A 189 -4.94 -1.75 2.69
N GLY A 190 -5.68 -2.13 1.67
CA GLY A 190 -6.62 -3.24 1.75
C GLY A 190 -6.08 -4.53 1.14
N CYS A 191 -6.93 -5.55 1.10
CA CYS A 191 -6.67 -6.83 0.46
C CYS A 191 -7.93 -7.43 -0.14
N HIS A 192 -7.75 -8.46 -0.97
CA HIS A 192 -8.81 -9.36 -1.37
C HIS A 192 -8.81 -10.56 -0.42
N VAL A 193 -9.99 -10.94 0.06
CA VAL A 193 -10.16 -12.06 0.99
C VAL A 193 -10.48 -13.32 0.21
N VAL A 194 -9.77 -14.40 0.51
CA VAL A 194 -10.03 -15.72 -0.05
C VAL A 194 -10.24 -16.76 1.04
N SER A 195 -11.10 -17.71 0.80
CA SER A 195 -11.42 -18.81 1.71
C SER A 195 -11.50 -20.15 0.98
N GLY A 196 -11.44 -21.25 1.74
CA GLY A 196 -11.62 -22.59 1.19
C GLY A 196 -10.44 -23.12 0.37
N VAL A 197 -9.28 -22.43 0.38
CA VAL A 197 -8.08 -22.90 -0.32
C VAL A 197 -7.33 -23.90 0.53
N SER A 198 -6.95 -25.04 -0.08
CA SER A 198 -6.04 -26.00 0.56
C SER A 198 -4.65 -25.40 0.72
N PHE A 199 -4.06 -25.57 1.88
CA PHE A 199 -2.74 -24.99 2.23
C PHE A 199 -1.84 -26.01 2.93
N GLU A 200 -0.54 -25.75 2.89
CA GLU A 200 0.49 -26.55 3.55
C GLU A 200 1.08 -25.80 4.74
N VAL A 201 0.85 -26.27 5.96
CA VAL A 201 1.34 -25.60 7.19
C VAL A 201 2.85 -25.35 7.15
N ARG A 202 3.63 -26.26 6.54
CA ARG A 202 5.10 -26.18 6.44
C ARG A 202 5.59 -25.39 5.23
N ASN A 203 4.70 -24.74 4.49
CA ASN A 203 5.07 -23.84 3.39
C ASN A 203 5.16 -22.38 3.89
N VAL A 204 6.39 -21.88 3.99
CA VAL A 204 6.67 -20.47 4.24
C VAL A 204 6.49 -19.69 2.96
N VAL A 205 5.86 -18.52 3.03
CA VAL A 205 5.65 -17.67 1.85
C VAL A 205 6.30 -16.30 2.05
N TYR A 206 7.02 -15.85 1.02
CA TYR A 206 7.46 -14.47 0.87
C TYR A 206 6.90 -13.87 -0.43
N LEU A 207 6.34 -12.67 -0.32
CA LEU A 207 5.84 -11.88 -1.45
C LEU A 207 6.55 -10.52 -1.50
N GLY A 208 7.06 -10.13 -2.66
CA GLY A 208 7.57 -8.78 -2.93
C GLY A 208 8.92 -8.74 -3.61
N ASP A 209 9.49 -7.53 -3.71
CA ASP A 209 10.79 -7.34 -4.35
C ASP A 209 11.89 -8.04 -3.57
N ILE A 210 12.75 -8.74 -4.30
CA ILE A 210 13.92 -9.43 -3.76
C ILE A 210 15.07 -8.43 -3.75
N VAL A 211 15.19 -7.72 -2.63
CA VAL A 211 16.23 -6.72 -2.36
C VAL A 211 16.63 -6.78 -0.88
N GLN A 212 17.88 -6.43 -0.58
CA GLN A 212 18.44 -6.54 0.76
C GLN A 212 17.58 -5.79 1.80
N SER A 213 17.16 -4.56 1.55
CA SER A 213 16.34 -3.78 2.49
C SER A 213 14.97 -4.39 2.84
N LYS A 214 14.55 -5.44 2.12
CA LYS A 214 13.33 -6.21 2.38
C LYS A 214 13.64 -7.62 2.88
N GLY A 215 14.86 -7.86 3.40
CA GLY A 215 15.28 -9.08 4.06
C GLY A 215 15.77 -10.20 3.15
N ALA A 216 16.09 -9.92 1.88
CA ALA A 216 16.58 -10.96 0.95
C ALA A 216 17.92 -11.58 1.40
N ASP A 217 18.74 -10.85 2.15
CA ASP A 217 19.98 -11.30 2.77
C ASP A 217 19.77 -12.38 3.84
N LEU A 218 18.60 -12.39 4.48
CA LEU A 218 18.24 -13.39 5.48
C LEU A 218 17.77 -14.72 4.88
N PHE A 219 17.35 -14.78 3.60
CA PHE A 219 16.62 -15.94 3.08
C PHE A 219 17.43 -17.24 3.10
N ILE A 220 18.70 -17.22 2.73
CA ILE A 220 19.55 -18.41 2.75
C ILE A 220 19.88 -18.85 4.19
N PRO A 221 20.40 -17.97 5.07
CA PRO A 221 20.65 -18.36 6.46
C PRO A 221 19.37 -18.77 7.20
N PHE A 222 18.23 -18.12 6.94
CA PHE A 222 16.91 -18.50 7.45
C PHE A 222 16.53 -19.92 7.00
N ALA A 223 16.60 -20.22 5.70
CA ALA A 223 16.25 -21.54 5.17
C ALA A 223 17.15 -22.64 5.74
N ASN A 224 18.45 -22.37 5.90
CA ASN A 224 19.38 -23.31 6.54
C ASN A 224 19.08 -23.52 8.03
N ALA A 225 18.70 -22.47 8.76
CA ALA A 225 18.29 -22.59 10.15
C ALA A 225 16.95 -23.35 10.26
N LEU A 226 15.98 -23.02 9.44
CA LEU A 226 14.66 -23.67 9.45
C LEU A 226 14.75 -25.16 9.06
N ARG A 227 15.61 -25.54 8.11
CA ARG A 227 15.85 -26.94 7.74
C ARG A 227 16.30 -27.82 8.90
N ARG A 228 17.04 -27.26 9.86
CA ARG A 228 17.49 -28.00 11.07
C ARG A 228 16.33 -28.24 12.03
N ILE A 229 15.31 -27.37 12.02
CA ILE A 229 14.17 -27.42 12.93
C ILE A 229 13.00 -28.14 12.29
N VAL A 230 12.70 -27.85 11.02
CA VAL A 230 11.59 -28.41 10.21
C VAL A 230 12.18 -28.93 8.88
N PRO A 231 12.71 -30.16 8.82
CA PRO A 231 13.45 -30.67 7.65
C PRO A 231 12.66 -30.69 6.35
N ASP A 232 11.35 -30.88 6.43
CA ASP A 232 10.40 -30.98 5.31
C ASP A 232 9.65 -29.67 5.02
N PHE A 233 10.23 -28.53 5.43
CA PHE A 233 9.67 -27.22 5.09
C PHE A 233 9.73 -26.98 3.58
N ARG A 234 8.85 -26.09 3.13
CA ARG A 234 8.93 -25.46 1.81
C ARG A 234 9.04 -23.95 1.97
N PHE A 235 9.67 -23.29 1.01
CA PHE A 235 9.79 -21.85 0.99
C PHE A 235 9.43 -21.33 -0.40
N THR A 236 8.25 -20.73 -0.52
CA THR A 236 7.71 -20.16 -1.75
C THR A 236 8.03 -18.67 -1.80
N ILE A 237 8.81 -18.25 -2.81
CA ILE A 237 9.23 -16.87 -3.02
C ILE A 237 8.54 -16.34 -4.28
N ILE A 238 7.68 -15.32 -4.09
CA ILE A 238 6.89 -14.69 -5.15
C ILE A 238 7.37 -13.26 -5.31
N GLY A 239 7.91 -12.94 -6.48
CA GLY A 239 8.41 -11.59 -6.80
C GLY A 239 9.68 -11.61 -7.61
N GLY A 240 10.03 -10.43 -8.12
CA GLY A 240 11.27 -10.15 -8.83
C GLY A 240 12.19 -9.26 -8.01
N GLY A 241 13.26 -8.81 -8.60
CA GLY A 241 14.18 -7.87 -7.98
C GLY A 241 15.60 -8.05 -8.47
N ARG A 242 16.44 -7.07 -8.20
CA ARG A 242 17.84 -7.06 -8.65
C ARG A 242 18.66 -8.23 -8.07
N ASP A 243 18.29 -8.71 -6.89
CA ASP A 243 19.05 -9.75 -6.19
C ASP A 243 18.54 -11.18 -6.48
N LEU A 244 17.48 -11.33 -7.32
CA LEU A 244 16.88 -12.63 -7.64
C LEU A 244 17.86 -13.63 -8.25
N ALA A 245 18.70 -13.21 -9.19
CA ALA A 245 19.66 -14.10 -9.85
C ALA A 245 20.71 -14.62 -8.85
N ASN A 246 21.23 -13.74 -8.00
CA ASN A 246 22.19 -14.09 -6.96
C ASN A 246 21.56 -15.01 -5.91
N LEU A 247 20.30 -14.76 -5.54
CA LEU A 247 19.58 -15.59 -4.58
C LEU A 247 19.35 -17.01 -5.11
N LYS A 248 18.99 -17.16 -6.40
CA LYS A 248 18.85 -18.48 -7.04
C LYS A 248 20.16 -19.26 -7.01
N ALA A 249 21.29 -18.62 -7.37
CA ALA A 249 22.60 -19.24 -7.32
C ALA A 249 22.98 -19.67 -5.88
N ALA A 250 22.66 -18.82 -4.89
CA ALA A 250 22.92 -19.14 -3.50
C ALA A 250 22.06 -20.30 -2.96
N VAL A 251 20.82 -20.44 -3.43
CA VAL A 251 19.96 -21.61 -3.12
C VAL A 251 20.57 -22.90 -3.65
N GLU A 252 21.08 -22.93 -4.87
CA GLU A 252 21.78 -24.09 -5.47
C GLU A 252 23.04 -24.46 -4.65
N GLN A 253 23.88 -23.47 -4.33
CA GLN A 253 25.11 -23.65 -3.56
C GLN A 253 24.84 -24.15 -2.14
N ALA A 254 23.73 -23.74 -1.51
CA ALA A 254 23.35 -24.16 -0.19
C ALA A 254 22.63 -25.54 -0.16
N GLY A 255 22.39 -26.16 -1.33
CA GLY A 255 21.65 -27.43 -1.42
C GLY A 255 20.21 -27.31 -0.94
N LEU A 256 19.53 -26.20 -1.27
CA LEU A 256 18.16 -25.89 -0.86
C LEU A 256 17.16 -25.97 -2.02
N ARG A 257 17.58 -26.51 -3.16
CA ARG A 257 16.77 -26.55 -4.39
C ARG A 257 15.42 -27.23 -4.21
N ASP A 258 15.37 -28.30 -3.41
CA ASP A 258 14.13 -29.07 -3.21
C ASP A 258 13.17 -28.37 -2.23
N GLN A 259 13.66 -27.44 -1.40
CA GLN A 259 12.86 -26.71 -0.43
C GLN A 259 12.38 -25.35 -0.93
N VAL A 260 13.13 -24.68 -1.83
CA VAL A 260 12.87 -23.29 -2.24
C VAL A 260 12.33 -23.22 -3.66
N THR A 261 11.17 -22.61 -3.80
CA THR A 261 10.51 -22.40 -5.10
C THR A 261 10.41 -20.90 -5.42
N PHE A 262 10.83 -20.52 -6.63
CA PHE A 262 10.75 -19.15 -7.13
C PHE A 262 9.68 -19.03 -8.22
N HIS A 263 8.70 -18.16 -8.03
CA HIS A 263 7.70 -17.84 -9.05
C HIS A 263 8.08 -16.64 -9.93
N GLY A 264 9.08 -15.84 -9.50
CA GLY A 264 9.42 -14.59 -10.20
C GLY A 264 8.33 -13.54 -10.05
N PHE A 265 8.35 -12.53 -10.92
CA PHE A 265 7.32 -11.50 -10.95
C PHE A 265 6.01 -12.07 -11.53
N VAL A 266 4.93 -11.96 -10.77
CA VAL A 266 3.58 -12.37 -11.16
C VAL A 266 2.73 -11.11 -11.34
N ALA A 267 2.21 -10.89 -12.56
CA ALA A 267 1.53 -9.64 -12.92
C ALA A 267 0.06 -9.59 -12.44
N SER A 268 -0.59 -10.74 -12.36
CA SER A 268 -1.99 -10.84 -11.92
C SER A 268 -2.07 -10.91 -10.41
N ILE A 269 -2.89 -10.06 -9.79
CA ILE A 269 -3.14 -10.10 -8.35
C ILE A 269 -3.85 -11.40 -7.95
N ASP A 270 -4.75 -11.90 -8.77
CA ASP A 270 -5.47 -13.14 -8.52
C ASP A 270 -4.51 -14.34 -8.47
N ASP A 271 -3.53 -14.39 -9.40
CA ASP A 271 -2.49 -15.42 -9.41
C ASP A 271 -1.58 -15.30 -8.17
N VAL A 272 -1.22 -14.07 -7.76
CA VAL A 272 -0.46 -13.83 -6.53
C VAL A 272 -1.23 -14.37 -5.33
N VAL A 273 -2.50 -14.01 -5.20
CA VAL A 273 -3.37 -14.46 -4.11
C VAL A 273 -3.51 -15.97 -4.10
N ALA A 274 -3.69 -16.61 -5.26
CA ALA A 274 -3.79 -18.06 -5.39
C ALA A 274 -2.52 -18.80 -4.95
N LEU A 275 -1.34 -18.21 -5.23
CA LEU A 275 -0.05 -18.75 -4.77
C LEU A 275 0.15 -18.56 -3.26
N VAL A 276 -0.15 -17.36 -2.74
CA VAL A 276 -0.02 -17.03 -1.31
C VAL A 276 -0.94 -17.88 -0.46
N ALA A 277 -2.19 -18.09 -0.89
CA ALA A 277 -3.21 -18.83 -0.13
C ALA A 277 -2.82 -20.27 0.17
N ARG A 278 -1.90 -20.87 -0.61
CA ARG A 278 -1.36 -22.22 -0.37
C ARG A 278 -0.33 -22.26 0.75
N GLY A 279 0.08 -21.13 1.28
CA GLY A 279 1.04 -21.03 2.36
C GLY A 279 0.48 -21.37 3.73
N GLY A 280 1.39 -21.74 4.63
CA GLY A 280 1.09 -21.97 6.05
C GLY A 280 1.47 -20.76 6.91
N VAL A 281 2.62 -20.16 6.68
CA VAL A 281 3.15 -19.01 7.41
C VAL A 281 3.77 -18.04 6.41
N ALA A 282 3.48 -16.76 6.56
CA ALA A 282 4.12 -15.73 5.76
C ALA A 282 5.24 -15.02 6.51
N ILE A 283 6.29 -14.57 5.81
CA ILE A 283 7.37 -13.77 6.40
C ILE A 283 7.47 -12.39 5.75
N ALA A 284 7.82 -11.39 6.57
CA ALA A 284 8.11 -10.04 6.13
C ALA A 284 9.27 -9.45 6.96
N PRO A 285 10.50 -9.90 6.73
CA PRO A 285 11.68 -9.49 7.52
C PRO A 285 12.23 -8.16 7.00
N TYR A 286 11.64 -7.06 7.44
CA TYR A 286 12.15 -5.72 7.14
C TYR A 286 13.31 -5.35 8.06
N ASP A 287 14.33 -4.67 7.51
CA ASP A 287 15.44 -4.17 8.30
C ASP A 287 15.02 -3.00 9.20
N PRO A 288 15.02 -3.15 10.54
CA PRO A 288 14.65 -2.09 11.45
C PRO A 288 15.74 -1.02 11.61
N ALA A 289 16.95 -1.25 11.13
CA ALA A 289 18.04 -0.27 11.20
C ALA A 289 17.91 0.84 10.15
N ASP A 290 17.15 0.60 9.07
CA ASP A 290 16.90 1.61 8.02
C ASP A 290 15.73 2.52 8.42
N ALA A 291 15.96 3.43 9.35
CA ALA A 291 14.97 4.41 9.81
C ALA A 291 14.49 5.37 8.71
N ASN A 292 15.18 5.45 7.56
CA ASN A 292 14.75 6.20 6.38
C ASN A 292 13.93 5.36 5.40
N SER A 293 13.75 4.07 5.68
CA SER A 293 12.93 3.20 4.87
C SER A 293 11.47 3.64 4.87
N PHE A 294 10.84 3.59 3.70
CA PHE A 294 9.37 3.74 3.59
C PHE A 294 8.62 2.77 4.51
N THR A 295 9.20 1.62 4.77
CA THR A 295 8.60 0.56 5.57
C THR A 295 8.31 0.97 7.01
N PHE A 296 9.12 1.88 7.57
CA PHE A 296 8.99 2.33 8.96
C PHE A 296 7.64 2.98 9.27
N TYR A 297 7.04 3.64 8.27
CA TYR A 297 5.78 4.37 8.41
C TYR A 297 4.67 3.81 7.53
N SER A 298 5.00 2.87 6.62
CA SER A 298 4.07 2.37 5.62
C SER A 298 3.11 1.32 6.16
N ASP A 299 2.08 1.06 5.38
CA ASP A 299 1.18 -0.08 5.53
C ASP A 299 1.42 -1.06 4.35
N PRO A 300 2.29 -2.06 4.52
CA PRO A 300 2.74 -2.87 3.39
C PRO A 300 1.63 -3.75 2.83
N GLY A 301 1.30 -3.56 1.56
CA GLY A 301 0.28 -4.35 0.86
C GLY A 301 0.50 -5.86 0.93
N LYS A 302 1.79 -6.35 0.93
CA LYS A 302 2.06 -7.80 1.08
C LYS A 302 1.51 -8.39 2.38
N VAL A 303 1.59 -7.64 3.50
CA VAL A 303 1.07 -8.10 4.79
C VAL A 303 -0.45 -8.21 4.73
N LYS A 304 -1.11 -7.28 4.03
CA LYS A 304 -2.56 -7.34 3.82
C LYS A 304 -2.96 -8.54 2.95
N VAL A 305 -2.19 -8.82 1.88
CA VAL A 305 -2.40 -10.03 1.06
C VAL A 305 -2.27 -11.30 1.89
N TYR A 306 -1.28 -11.38 2.78
CA TYR A 306 -1.13 -12.51 3.69
C TYR A 306 -2.37 -12.68 4.59
N LEU A 307 -2.83 -11.59 5.19
CA LEU A 307 -4.02 -11.61 6.05
C LEU A 307 -5.29 -11.97 5.28
N GLY A 308 -5.47 -11.43 4.06
CA GLY A 308 -6.59 -11.77 3.17
C GLY A 308 -6.62 -13.26 2.80
N CYS A 309 -5.46 -13.92 2.77
CA CYS A 309 -5.32 -15.37 2.61
C CYS A 309 -5.36 -16.14 3.95
N GLY A 310 -5.56 -15.46 5.07
CA GLY A 310 -5.59 -16.05 6.40
C GLY A 310 -4.25 -16.60 6.88
N LEU A 311 -3.11 -16.11 6.40
CA LEU A 311 -1.79 -16.58 6.81
C LEU A 311 -1.33 -15.88 8.09
N PRO A 312 -0.92 -16.62 9.12
CA PRO A 312 -0.10 -16.07 10.20
C PRO A 312 1.16 -15.39 9.64
N VAL A 313 1.50 -14.22 10.16
CA VAL A 313 2.64 -13.45 9.66
C VAL A 313 3.74 -13.37 10.72
N VAL A 314 4.96 -13.75 10.34
CA VAL A 314 6.17 -13.51 11.14
C VAL A 314 6.94 -12.38 10.47
N LEU A 315 7.15 -11.29 11.22
CA LEU A 315 7.80 -10.08 10.70
C LEU A 315 8.68 -9.45 11.79
N THR A 316 9.52 -8.51 11.39
CA THR A 316 10.30 -7.69 12.33
C THR A 316 9.43 -6.59 12.94
N ASP A 317 9.89 -5.89 13.98
CA ASP A 317 9.13 -4.81 14.67
C ASP A 317 9.02 -3.53 13.82
N VAL A 318 8.97 -3.71 12.54
CA VAL A 318 8.59 -2.73 11.51
C VAL A 318 7.85 -3.50 10.41
N PRO A 319 6.83 -2.96 9.79
CA PRO A 319 6.14 -1.66 9.94
C PRO A 319 5.18 -1.64 11.15
N PRO A 320 4.43 -0.53 11.38
CA PRO A 320 3.55 -0.38 12.55
C PRO A 320 2.56 -1.54 12.77
N ILE A 321 2.06 -2.14 11.68
CA ILE A 321 1.15 -3.29 11.73
C ILE A 321 1.76 -4.51 12.46
N ALA A 322 3.08 -4.60 12.60
CA ALA A 322 3.75 -5.70 13.30
C ALA A 322 3.23 -5.85 14.73
N ARG A 323 3.15 -4.73 15.45
CA ARG A 323 2.68 -4.69 16.84
C ARG A 323 1.20 -5.02 16.94
N VAL A 324 0.41 -4.59 15.96
CA VAL A 324 -1.02 -4.93 15.88
C VAL A 324 -1.20 -6.43 15.71
N LEU A 325 -0.48 -7.05 14.75
CA LEU A 325 -0.54 -8.50 14.52
C LEU A 325 -0.13 -9.32 15.73
N ALA A 326 0.91 -8.89 16.45
CA ALA A 326 1.36 -9.56 17.66
C ALA A 326 0.34 -9.46 18.80
N ARG A 327 -0.25 -8.28 19.01
CA ARG A 327 -1.27 -8.03 20.02
C ARG A 327 -2.56 -8.82 19.75
N GLU A 328 -3.03 -8.84 18.51
CA GLU A 328 -4.24 -9.57 18.09
C GLU A 328 -3.98 -11.08 17.94
N GLY A 329 -2.72 -11.53 18.06
CA GLY A 329 -2.35 -12.93 17.94
C GLY A 329 -2.48 -13.51 16.53
N ALA A 330 -2.47 -12.67 15.50
CA ALA A 330 -2.50 -13.04 14.09
C ALA A 330 -1.08 -13.26 13.51
N GLY A 331 -0.05 -12.94 14.28
CA GLY A 331 1.35 -13.05 13.89
C GLY A 331 2.29 -13.03 15.08
N ARG A 332 3.60 -12.98 14.77
CA ARG A 332 4.67 -12.88 15.76
C ARG A 332 5.74 -11.91 15.28
N ILE A 333 6.37 -11.21 16.22
CA ILE A 333 7.54 -10.38 15.93
C ILE A 333 8.78 -11.24 16.13
N ALA A 334 9.69 -11.20 15.15
CA ALA A 334 11.02 -11.77 15.20
C ALA A 334 12.07 -10.66 15.14
N ARG A 335 13.25 -10.90 15.65
CA ARG A 335 14.40 -10.03 15.41
C ARG A 335 14.84 -10.13 13.95
N TYR A 336 15.52 -9.10 13.44
CA TYR A 336 16.18 -9.16 12.13
C TYR A 336 17.43 -10.04 12.20
N ASP A 337 17.18 -11.33 12.41
CA ASP A 337 18.17 -12.39 12.58
C ASP A 337 17.60 -13.68 11.98
N ALA A 338 18.41 -14.39 11.21
CA ALA A 338 17.97 -15.57 10.48
C ALA A 338 17.55 -16.74 11.38
N THR A 339 18.23 -16.92 12.51
CA THR A 339 17.95 -18.00 13.46
C THR A 339 16.68 -17.69 14.23
N ASP A 340 16.56 -16.48 14.76
CA ASP A 340 15.36 -16.01 15.47
C ASP A 340 14.10 -16.05 14.57
N LEU A 341 14.25 -15.65 13.32
CA LEU A 341 13.17 -15.74 12.32
C LEU A 341 12.76 -17.20 12.10
N ALA A 342 13.72 -18.12 11.95
CA ALA A 342 13.45 -19.54 11.74
C ALA A 342 12.79 -20.20 12.96
N GLU A 343 13.27 -19.91 14.16
CA GLU A 343 12.70 -20.39 15.41
C GLU A 343 11.27 -19.88 15.61
N THR A 344 11.04 -18.59 15.34
CA THR A 344 9.71 -17.97 15.43
C THR A 344 8.74 -18.60 14.42
N VAL A 345 9.15 -18.78 13.15
CA VAL A 345 8.34 -19.47 12.13
C VAL A 345 8.01 -20.89 12.55
N ALA A 346 9.02 -21.65 13.00
CA ALA A 346 8.83 -23.02 13.46
C ALA A 346 7.90 -23.11 14.68
N SER A 347 7.97 -22.14 15.60
CA SER A 347 7.08 -22.06 16.75
C SER A 347 5.63 -21.87 16.35
N VAL A 348 5.36 -21.01 15.34
CA VAL A 348 4.02 -20.82 14.78
C VAL A 348 3.52 -22.11 14.13
N MET A 349 4.34 -22.75 13.28
CA MET A 349 3.96 -23.97 12.57
C MET A 349 3.64 -25.14 13.52
N ARG A 350 4.33 -25.24 14.65
CA ARG A 350 4.18 -26.32 15.65
C ARG A 350 3.19 -26.01 16.75
N SER A 351 2.66 -24.78 16.78
CA SER A 351 1.74 -24.34 17.84
C SER A 351 0.45 -25.17 17.80
N ALA A 352 0.00 -25.65 18.94
CA ALA A 352 -1.33 -26.23 19.11
C ALA A 352 -2.43 -25.19 18.78
N GLU A 353 -2.12 -23.89 18.93
CA GLU A 353 -3.01 -22.78 18.62
C GLU A 353 -2.97 -22.37 17.13
N TYR A 354 -2.20 -23.04 16.27
CA TYR A 354 -2.06 -22.66 14.86
C TYR A 354 -3.41 -22.40 14.15
N PRO A 355 -4.46 -23.24 14.30
CA PRO A 355 -5.77 -22.96 13.72
C PRO A 355 -6.38 -21.64 14.23
N ALA A 356 -6.22 -21.34 15.52
CA ALA A 356 -6.72 -20.11 16.10
C ALA A 356 -5.95 -18.87 15.63
N ILE A 357 -4.62 -18.96 15.49
CA ILE A 357 -3.78 -17.89 14.93
C ILE A 357 -4.22 -17.61 13.49
N ARG A 358 -4.43 -18.65 12.69
CA ARG A 358 -4.91 -18.53 11.31
C ARG A 358 -6.30 -17.91 11.22
N THR A 359 -7.21 -18.28 12.10
CA THR A 359 -8.55 -17.67 12.19
C THR A 359 -8.47 -16.19 12.51
N ARG A 360 -7.61 -15.78 13.45
CA ARG A 360 -7.38 -14.38 13.77
C ARG A 360 -6.79 -13.60 12.59
N ALA A 361 -5.83 -14.20 11.87
CA ALA A 361 -5.27 -13.60 10.65
C ALA A 361 -6.36 -13.38 9.59
N ALA A 362 -7.21 -14.37 9.33
CA ALA A 362 -8.33 -14.25 8.39
C ALA A 362 -9.37 -13.21 8.82
N SER A 363 -9.69 -13.14 10.12
CA SER A 363 -10.58 -12.10 10.68
C SER A 363 -10.03 -10.70 10.43
N MET A 364 -8.74 -10.49 10.71
CA MET A 364 -8.07 -9.21 10.40
C MET A 364 -8.05 -8.93 8.90
N GLY A 365 -7.82 -9.95 8.06
CA GLY A 365 -7.92 -9.82 6.60
C GLY A 365 -9.28 -9.29 6.17
N SER A 366 -10.36 -9.79 6.75
CA SER A 366 -11.73 -9.33 6.47
C SER A 366 -11.97 -7.87 6.91
N GLU A 367 -11.25 -7.38 7.92
CA GLU A 367 -11.32 -5.96 8.32
C GLU A 367 -10.64 -5.05 7.29
N TYR A 368 -9.61 -5.56 6.61
CA TYR A 368 -8.86 -4.88 5.57
C TYR A 368 -9.38 -5.20 4.15
N GLU A 369 -10.51 -5.87 3.99
CA GLU A 369 -11.09 -6.05 2.66
C GLU A 369 -11.37 -4.69 2.01
N TRP A 370 -11.00 -4.53 0.73
CA TRP A 370 -11.08 -3.24 0.03
C TRP A 370 -12.49 -2.63 0.07
N THR A 371 -13.51 -3.46 -0.10
CA THR A 371 -14.91 -3.00 0.00
C THR A 371 -15.17 -2.35 1.36
N ARG A 372 -14.80 -3.03 2.45
CA ARG A 372 -15.00 -2.52 3.81
C ARG A 372 -14.18 -1.26 4.11
N VAL A 373 -12.94 -1.21 3.62
CA VAL A 373 -12.08 -0.03 3.76
C VAL A 373 -12.74 1.17 3.11
N PHE A 374 -13.20 1.04 1.87
CA PHE A 374 -13.80 2.16 1.15
C PHE A 374 -15.19 2.53 1.68
N GLU A 375 -16.06 1.57 2.01
CA GLU A 375 -17.36 1.84 2.64
C GLU A 375 -17.18 2.65 3.93
N THR A 376 -16.26 2.25 4.79
CA THR A 376 -15.94 2.97 6.04
C THR A 376 -15.43 4.38 5.74
N THR A 377 -14.52 4.52 4.78
CA THR A 377 -13.95 5.81 4.38
C THR A 377 -15.00 6.76 3.84
N PHE A 378 -15.87 6.29 2.96
CA PHE A 378 -16.93 7.12 2.36
C PHE A 378 -18.03 7.48 3.36
N ALA A 379 -18.36 6.59 4.31
CA ALA A 379 -19.28 6.91 5.41
C ALA A 379 -18.74 8.06 6.29
N GLN A 380 -17.42 8.12 6.51
CA GLN A 380 -16.79 9.17 7.29
C GLN A 380 -16.75 10.54 6.58
N LEU A 381 -16.80 10.61 5.25
CA LEU A 381 -16.73 11.88 4.51
C LEU A 381 -17.86 12.86 4.89
N ASP A 382 -19.04 12.38 5.23
CA ASP A 382 -20.18 13.22 5.61
C ASP A 382 -20.25 13.50 7.13
N SER A 383 -19.64 12.63 7.94
CA SER A 383 -19.67 12.80 9.38
C SER A 383 -18.56 13.74 9.83
N GLN A 384 -18.90 14.87 10.45
CA GLN A 384 -17.89 15.71 11.12
C GLN A 384 -17.22 14.98 12.32
N ALA A 385 -17.80 13.89 12.78
CA ALA A 385 -17.36 13.13 13.94
C ALA A 385 -16.24 12.10 13.64
N GLY A 386 -16.03 11.73 12.38
CA GLY A 386 -15.00 10.75 11.97
C GLY A 386 -13.61 11.33 11.77
N PHE A 387 -13.48 12.66 11.81
CA PHE A 387 -12.19 13.31 11.61
C PHE A 387 -11.52 13.59 12.95
N GLN A 388 -10.30 13.13 13.11
CA GLN A 388 -9.51 13.52 14.26
C GLN A 388 -9.17 15.01 14.14
N ASN A 389 -9.82 15.80 14.98
CA ASN A 389 -9.46 17.19 15.17
C ASN A 389 -8.40 17.23 16.28
N PRO A 390 -7.25 17.85 16.09
CA PRO A 390 -6.12 17.81 17.03
C PRO A 390 -6.39 18.39 18.42
N GLY A 391 -7.59 18.93 18.68
CA GLY A 391 -8.02 19.35 20.02
C GLY A 391 -8.41 18.19 20.95
N ASN A 392 -8.52 16.95 20.45
CA ASN A 392 -8.96 15.77 21.21
C ASN A 392 -7.95 14.62 21.26
N ALA A 393 -6.68 14.90 21.03
CA ALA A 393 -5.61 13.94 21.33
C ALA A 393 -5.50 13.79 22.86
N LYS A 394 -6.41 13.04 23.46
CA LYS A 394 -6.21 12.52 24.81
C LYS A 394 -5.17 11.42 24.73
N GLU A 395 -4.02 11.73 25.31
CA GLU A 395 -3.09 10.82 25.98
C GLU A 395 -3.29 9.32 25.68
N PHE A 396 -2.55 8.81 24.69
CA PHE A 396 -2.09 7.44 24.69
C PHE A 396 -0.59 7.42 25.03
N THR A 397 -0.28 7.91 26.27
CA THR A 397 0.94 7.55 26.98
C THR A 397 0.55 6.47 27.96
N ARG A 398 0.86 5.20 27.60
CA ARG A 398 1.39 4.14 28.50
C ARG A 398 1.48 2.83 27.75
#